data_673f7cd236068086de4e53f7ec6aa530
#
_entry.id   673f7cd236068086de4e53f7ec6aa530
#
_cell.length_a   1.000
_cell.length_b   1.000
_cell.length_c   1.000
_cell.angle_alpha   90.00
_cell.angle_beta   90.00
_cell.angle_gamma   90.00
#
_symmetry.space_group_name_H-M   'P 1'
#
loop_
_entity.id
_entity.type
_entity.pdbx_description
1 polymer ?
#
loop_
_entity_poly.entity_id
_entity_poly.type
_entity_poly.pdbx_seq_one_letter_code
_entity_poly.pdbx_strand_id
1 'polypeptide(L)'
;MSKKSSSSAARHSLTIRSKVTLNRILEITNNSVKIEINDEGTITGRYTGTQLATIDNTTNQDGTSSWSGKFMQVTDRGEVILTTGSGTGEPPNSKGIVKIRGEGEMWTQSPRLANLNGAKWTCEGETNIRKGSTVIYVDINEMEH
;
A
#
# COMPACT_ATOMS: atom_id res chain seq x y z
N MET A 1 -9.89 26.28 4.54
CA MET A 1 -10.91 25.63 3.70
C MET A 1 -10.93 24.14 3.96
N SER A 2 -12.00 23.70 4.52
CA SER A 2 -12.18 22.28 4.82
C SER A 2 -12.18 21.40 3.57
N LYS A 3 -12.38 21.99 2.40
CA LYS A 3 -12.36 21.27 1.13
C LYS A 3 -11.06 20.52 0.86
N LYS A 4 -9.94 20.98 1.39
CA LYS A 4 -8.66 20.35 1.10
C LYS A 4 -8.57 18.92 1.62
N SER A 5 -8.95 18.70 2.88
CA SER A 5 -8.81 17.38 3.47
C SER A 5 -9.81 16.38 2.88
N SER A 6 -11.06 16.80 2.64
CA SER A 6 -12.06 15.89 2.07
C SER A 6 -11.79 15.60 0.59
N SER A 7 -11.33 16.61 -0.16
CA SER A 7 -11.04 16.41 -1.58
C SER A 7 -9.72 15.70 -1.83
N SER A 8 -8.82 15.61 -0.82
CA SER A 8 -7.55 14.92 -0.97
C SER A 8 -7.75 13.44 -1.29
N ALA A 9 -8.56 12.74 -0.49
CA ALA A 9 -8.87 11.34 -0.75
C ALA A 9 -9.62 11.17 -2.08
N ALA A 10 -10.55 12.08 -2.40
CA ALA A 10 -11.34 11.99 -3.63
C ALA A 10 -10.50 12.20 -4.90
N ARG A 11 -9.32 12.82 -4.79
CA ARG A 11 -8.43 13.02 -5.93
C ARG A 11 -7.51 11.86 -6.20
N HIS A 12 -7.38 10.92 -5.27
CA HIS A 12 -6.55 9.73 -5.47
C HIS A 12 -7.29 8.69 -6.31
N SER A 13 -6.53 7.93 -7.07
CA SER A 13 -7.11 6.85 -7.90
C SER A 13 -7.75 5.77 -7.04
N LEU A 14 -7.08 5.37 -5.97
CA LEU A 14 -7.57 4.32 -5.07
C LEU A 14 -7.39 4.73 -3.62
N THR A 15 -8.27 4.22 -2.76
CA THR A 15 -8.08 4.18 -1.32
C THR A 15 -8.10 2.71 -0.90
N ILE A 16 -7.05 2.27 -0.21
CA ILE A 16 -6.95 0.89 0.26
C ILE A 16 -6.88 0.90 1.78
N ARG A 17 -7.80 0.18 2.41
CA ARG A 17 -7.85 0.02 3.87
C ARG A 17 -7.58 -1.43 4.18
N SER A 18 -6.54 -1.69 4.97
CA SER A 18 -6.11 -3.05 5.23
C SER A 18 -5.81 -3.30 6.70
N LYS A 19 -5.78 -4.57 7.04
CA LYS A 19 -5.41 -5.05 8.37
C LYS A 19 -4.39 -6.16 8.26
N VAL A 20 -3.44 -6.13 9.17
CA VAL A 20 -2.43 -7.18 9.29
C VAL A 20 -3.10 -8.48 9.74
N THR A 21 -2.80 -9.55 9.03
CA THR A 21 -3.27 -10.90 9.35
C THR A 21 -2.18 -11.74 10.01
N LEU A 22 -0.93 -11.48 9.64
CA LEU A 22 0.21 -12.24 10.17
C LEU A 22 1.50 -11.43 10.00
N ASN A 23 2.33 -11.42 11.04
CA ASN A 23 3.68 -10.88 10.98
C ASN A 23 4.67 -11.97 11.31
N ARG A 24 5.82 -11.98 10.62
CA ARG A 24 6.93 -12.86 10.94
C ARG A 24 8.21 -12.05 11.01
N ILE A 25 8.97 -12.25 12.07
CA ILE A 25 10.30 -11.65 12.19
C ILE A 25 11.26 -12.55 11.40
N LEU A 26 11.88 -11.98 10.36
CA LEU A 26 12.78 -12.71 9.48
C LEU A 26 14.24 -12.59 9.92
N GLU A 27 14.62 -11.44 10.45
CA GLU A 27 16.00 -11.18 10.80
C GLU A 27 16.09 -10.06 11.83
N ILE A 28 16.98 -10.20 12.78
CA ILE A 28 17.30 -9.16 13.76
C ILE A 28 18.82 -8.96 13.77
N THR A 29 19.22 -7.70 13.66
CA THR A 29 20.60 -7.28 13.89
C THR A 29 20.63 -6.30 15.05
N ASN A 30 21.81 -5.80 15.40
CA ASN A 30 21.89 -4.78 16.45
C ASN A 30 21.35 -3.41 16.00
N ASN A 31 21.11 -3.24 14.69
CA ASN A 31 20.66 -1.95 14.11
C ASN A 31 19.25 -1.98 13.56
N SER A 32 18.70 -3.16 13.26
CA SER A 32 17.44 -3.23 12.53
C SER A 32 16.73 -4.55 12.74
N VAL A 33 15.46 -4.56 12.39
CA VAL A 33 14.63 -5.77 12.33
C VAL A 33 13.95 -5.85 10.98
N LYS A 34 13.98 -7.03 10.37
CA LYS A 34 13.26 -7.30 9.13
C LYS A 34 12.05 -8.16 9.43
N ILE A 35 10.88 -7.68 9.02
CA ILE A 35 9.61 -8.33 9.29
C ILE A 35 8.89 -8.56 7.98
N GLU A 36 8.32 -9.76 7.82
CA GLU A 36 7.35 -10.03 6.77
C GLU A 36 5.97 -9.68 7.32
N ILE A 37 5.26 -8.80 6.62
CA ILE A 37 3.92 -8.36 7.00
C ILE A 37 2.96 -8.88 5.95
N ASN A 38 1.93 -9.58 6.39
CA ASN A 38 0.85 -10.03 5.52
C ASN A 38 -0.43 -9.30 5.92
N ASP A 39 -1.13 -8.73 4.95
CA ASP A 39 -2.39 -8.06 5.25
C ASP A 39 -3.46 -8.33 4.20
N GLU A 40 -4.69 -8.01 4.57
CA GLU A 40 -5.86 -8.07 3.71
C GLU A 40 -6.56 -6.72 3.75
N GLY A 41 -7.09 -6.30 2.61
CA GLY A 41 -7.71 -5.00 2.53
C GLY A 41 -8.85 -4.91 1.54
N THR A 42 -9.52 -3.77 1.60
CA THR A 42 -10.58 -3.40 0.65
C THR A 42 -10.11 -2.21 -0.17
N ILE A 43 -10.55 -2.17 -1.41
CA ILE A 43 -10.16 -1.15 -2.38
C ILE A 43 -11.40 -0.39 -2.80
N THR A 44 -11.32 0.94 -2.82
CA THR A 44 -12.35 1.80 -3.38
C THR A 44 -11.69 2.83 -4.30
N GLY A 45 -12.45 3.39 -5.23
CA GLY A 45 -11.98 4.41 -6.16
C GLY A 45 -12.15 4.00 -7.60
N ARG A 46 -11.07 4.04 -8.38
CA ARG A 46 -11.05 3.70 -9.81
C ARG A 46 -11.71 2.34 -10.09
N TYR A 47 -11.54 1.41 -9.16
CA TYR A 47 -12.24 0.13 -9.09
C TYR A 47 -12.43 -0.24 -7.63
N THR A 48 -13.33 -1.17 -7.38
CA THR A 48 -13.58 -1.70 -6.04
C THR A 48 -13.21 -3.18 -6.00
N GLY A 49 -12.77 -3.64 -4.85
CA GLY A 49 -12.36 -5.02 -4.70
C GLY A 49 -11.62 -5.27 -3.40
N THR A 50 -10.82 -6.32 -3.41
CA THR A 50 -10.03 -6.74 -2.25
C THR A 50 -8.56 -6.87 -2.63
N GLN A 51 -7.69 -6.83 -1.61
CA GLN A 51 -6.25 -6.94 -1.79
C GLN A 51 -5.65 -7.89 -0.77
N LEU A 52 -4.75 -8.74 -1.24
CA LEU A 52 -3.81 -9.48 -0.40
C LEU A 52 -2.44 -8.89 -0.61
N ALA A 53 -1.69 -8.71 0.47
CA ALA A 53 -0.35 -8.15 0.40
C ALA A 53 0.63 -8.95 1.25
N THR A 54 1.84 -9.08 0.73
CA THR A 54 3.01 -9.53 1.49
C THR A 54 4.09 -8.48 1.34
N ILE A 55 4.53 -7.94 2.46
CA ILE A 55 5.46 -6.82 2.52
C ILE A 55 6.67 -7.24 3.35
N ASP A 56 7.86 -7.04 2.80
CA ASP A 56 9.10 -7.15 3.55
C ASP A 56 9.45 -5.75 4.06
N ASN A 57 9.49 -5.58 5.37
CA ASN A 57 9.73 -4.29 5.99
C ASN A 57 10.96 -4.36 6.90
N THR A 58 11.90 -3.45 6.70
CA THR A 58 13.07 -3.30 7.57
C THR A 58 12.91 -2.01 8.35
N THR A 59 12.89 -2.13 9.69
CA THR A 59 12.84 -0.99 10.59
C THR A 59 14.19 -0.82 11.28
N ASN A 60 14.75 0.37 11.19
CA ASN A 60 16.01 0.72 11.83
C ASN A 60 15.77 1.18 13.26
N GLN A 61 16.83 1.21 14.07
CA GLN A 61 16.68 1.62 15.48
C GLN A 61 16.23 3.08 15.65
N ASP A 62 16.50 3.94 14.65
CA ASP A 62 16.01 5.31 14.68
C ASP A 62 14.51 5.42 14.31
N GLY A 63 13.86 4.31 14.02
CA GLY A 63 12.45 4.24 13.70
C GLY A 63 12.12 4.37 12.21
N THR A 64 13.08 4.77 11.38
CA THR A 64 12.85 4.82 9.93
C THR A 64 12.71 3.42 9.37
N SER A 65 11.98 3.28 8.28
CA SER A 65 11.79 1.98 7.66
C SER A 65 11.85 2.07 6.15
N SER A 66 12.14 0.92 5.55
CA SER A 66 12.03 0.71 4.11
C SER A 66 11.24 -0.57 3.88
N TRP A 67 10.46 -0.60 2.79
CA TRP A 67 9.61 -1.74 2.52
C TRP A 67 9.58 -2.07 1.03
N SER A 68 9.32 -3.33 0.72
CA SER A 68 9.00 -3.78 -0.63
C SER A 68 7.79 -4.72 -0.52
N GLY A 69 6.84 -4.58 -1.43
CA GLY A 69 5.59 -5.30 -1.35
C GLY A 69 5.19 -5.96 -2.65
N LYS A 70 4.41 -7.02 -2.50
CA LYS A 70 3.76 -7.76 -3.58
C LYS A 70 2.29 -7.82 -3.24
N PHE A 71 1.44 -7.48 -4.20
CA PHE A 71 0.02 -7.30 -3.95
C PHE A 71 -0.77 -7.99 -5.05
N MET A 72 -1.82 -8.69 -4.66
CA MET A 72 -2.80 -9.24 -5.59
C MET A 72 -4.13 -8.58 -5.29
N GLN A 73 -4.71 -7.96 -6.30
CA GLN A 73 -6.01 -7.31 -6.20
C GLN A 73 -7.00 -8.07 -7.04
N VAL A 74 -8.21 -8.23 -6.52
CA VAL A 74 -9.31 -8.84 -7.25
C VAL A 74 -10.48 -7.88 -7.17
N THR A 75 -10.94 -7.40 -8.32
CA THR A 75 -12.06 -6.47 -8.37
C THR A 75 -13.37 -7.19 -8.08
N ASP A 76 -14.41 -6.42 -7.80
CA ASP A 76 -15.76 -6.96 -7.59
C ASP A 76 -16.30 -7.69 -8.83
N ARG A 77 -15.67 -7.52 -9.98
CA ARG A 77 -16.00 -8.23 -11.23
C ARG A 77 -15.14 -9.47 -11.46
N GLY A 78 -14.25 -9.79 -10.51
CA GLY A 78 -13.36 -10.94 -10.62
C GLY A 78 -12.10 -10.70 -11.46
N GLU A 79 -11.81 -9.46 -11.81
CA GLU A 79 -10.60 -9.12 -12.55
C GLU A 79 -9.40 -9.12 -11.61
N VAL A 80 -8.27 -9.66 -12.08
CA VAL A 80 -7.05 -9.75 -11.28
C VAL A 80 -6.06 -8.67 -11.71
N ILE A 81 -5.51 -7.98 -10.71
CA ILE A 81 -4.46 -6.99 -10.90
C ILE A 81 -3.29 -7.39 -10.01
N LEU A 82 -2.12 -7.52 -10.61
CA LEU A 82 -0.89 -7.84 -9.88
C LEU A 82 -0.05 -6.57 -9.79
N THR A 83 0.53 -6.33 -8.61
CA THR A 83 1.33 -5.12 -8.42
C THR A 83 2.48 -5.37 -7.48
N THR A 84 3.58 -4.67 -7.73
CA THR A 84 4.74 -4.65 -6.85
C THR A 84 5.10 -3.21 -6.57
N GLY A 85 5.72 -2.97 -5.41
CA GLY A 85 6.16 -1.63 -5.07
C GLY A 85 7.15 -1.62 -3.93
N SER A 86 7.68 -0.46 -3.67
CA SER A 86 8.63 -0.25 -2.59
C SER A 86 8.53 1.19 -2.09
N GLY A 87 9.02 1.42 -0.89
CA GLY A 87 8.95 2.74 -0.32
C GLY A 87 9.62 2.84 1.03
N THR A 88 9.25 3.89 1.75
CA THR A 88 9.84 4.22 3.04
C THR A 88 8.76 4.57 4.05
N GLY A 89 9.12 4.51 5.34
CA GLY A 89 8.28 4.94 6.44
C GLY A 89 9.05 5.86 7.37
N GLU A 90 8.35 6.86 7.90
CA GLU A 90 8.90 7.74 8.92
C GLU A 90 8.85 7.05 10.28
N PRO A 91 9.62 7.53 11.27
CA PRO A 91 9.50 6.98 12.61
C PRO A 91 8.08 7.12 13.16
N PRO A 92 7.60 6.15 13.93
CA PRO A 92 6.26 6.25 14.51
C PRO A 92 6.17 7.43 15.47
N ASN A 93 5.01 8.09 15.48
CA ASN A 93 4.73 9.14 16.44
C ASN A 93 4.29 8.54 17.80
N SER A 94 3.94 9.39 18.76
CA SER A 94 3.53 8.94 20.08
C SER A 94 2.27 8.07 20.09
N LYS A 95 1.47 8.14 19.02
CA LYS A 95 0.25 7.34 18.88
C LYS A 95 0.49 6.03 18.14
N GLY A 96 1.72 5.76 17.72
CA GLY A 96 2.06 4.58 16.95
C GLY A 96 1.69 4.70 15.47
N ILE A 97 1.57 5.92 14.95
CA ILE A 97 1.27 6.16 13.54
C ILE A 97 2.57 6.35 12.76
N VAL A 98 2.73 5.56 11.71
CA VAL A 98 3.86 5.64 10.79
C VAL A 98 3.35 6.19 9.47
N LYS A 99 3.92 7.28 9.00
CA LYS A 99 3.63 7.80 7.67
C LYS A 99 4.48 7.05 6.66
N ILE A 100 3.84 6.57 5.60
CA ILE A 100 4.49 5.78 4.57
C ILE A 100 4.25 6.38 3.20
N ARG A 101 5.20 6.12 2.29
CA ARG A 101 5.11 6.49 0.89
C ARG A 101 5.83 5.46 0.05
N GLY A 102 5.46 5.38 -1.21
CA GLY A 102 6.09 4.44 -2.11
C GLY A 102 5.65 4.59 -3.55
N GLU A 103 6.13 3.69 -4.37
CA GLU A 103 5.86 3.66 -5.80
C GLU A 103 5.95 2.23 -6.31
N GLY A 104 5.38 1.99 -7.48
CA GLY A 104 5.43 0.66 -8.07
C GLY A 104 4.81 0.59 -9.44
N GLU A 105 4.53 -0.63 -9.87
CA GLU A 105 3.94 -0.94 -11.16
C GLU A 105 2.82 -1.96 -11.00
N MET A 106 1.87 -1.91 -11.92
CA MET A 106 0.76 -2.85 -11.92
C MET A 106 0.52 -3.45 -13.29
N TRP A 107 -0.05 -4.66 -13.30
CA TRP A 107 -0.32 -5.42 -14.51
C TRP A 107 -1.68 -6.10 -14.41
N THR A 108 -2.41 -6.10 -15.52
CA THR A 108 -3.66 -6.82 -15.62
C THR A 108 -3.88 -7.23 -17.07
N GLN A 109 -4.57 -8.34 -17.26
CA GLN A 109 -4.96 -8.79 -18.60
C GLN A 109 -6.43 -8.47 -18.89
N SER A 110 -7.12 -7.82 -17.96
CA SER A 110 -8.51 -7.45 -18.15
C SER A 110 -8.65 -6.38 -19.24
N PRO A 111 -9.43 -6.64 -20.29
CA PRO A 111 -9.64 -5.64 -21.36
C PRO A 111 -10.28 -4.36 -20.83
N ARG A 112 -11.17 -4.48 -19.84
CA ARG A 112 -11.84 -3.33 -19.24
C ARG A 112 -10.86 -2.40 -18.54
N LEU A 113 -9.76 -2.94 -18.03
CA LEU A 113 -8.75 -2.20 -17.27
C LEU A 113 -7.42 -2.11 -18.03
N ALA A 114 -7.47 -2.16 -19.37
CA ALA A 114 -6.25 -2.20 -20.19
C ALA A 114 -5.30 -1.03 -19.92
N ASN A 115 -5.83 0.14 -19.58
CA ASN A 115 -5.00 1.31 -19.28
C ASN A 115 -4.18 1.15 -18.00
N LEU A 116 -4.47 0.17 -17.19
CA LEU A 116 -3.72 -0.11 -15.97
C LEU A 116 -2.55 -1.05 -16.21
N ASN A 117 -2.55 -1.79 -17.32
CA ASN A 117 -1.49 -2.75 -17.59
C ASN A 117 -0.17 -2.05 -17.90
N GLY A 118 0.83 -2.27 -17.05
CA GLY A 118 2.11 -1.59 -17.14
C GLY A 118 2.13 -0.19 -16.52
N ALA A 119 1.02 0.21 -15.92
CA ALA A 119 0.92 1.54 -15.31
C ALA A 119 1.79 1.65 -14.06
N LYS A 120 2.35 2.82 -13.84
CA LYS A 120 3.09 3.14 -12.63
C LYS A 120 2.16 3.83 -11.64
N TRP A 121 2.45 3.64 -10.36
CA TRP A 121 1.66 4.25 -9.30
C TRP A 121 2.57 4.78 -8.20
N THR A 122 2.06 5.76 -7.48
CA THR A 122 2.66 6.26 -6.24
C THR A 122 1.64 6.15 -5.14
N CYS A 123 2.12 6.07 -3.91
CA CYS A 123 1.23 6.02 -2.77
C CYS A 123 1.75 6.83 -1.59
N GLU A 124 0.81 7.21 -0.73
CA GLU A 124 1.09 7.76 0.58
C GLU A 124 0.00 7.30 1.53
N GLY A 125 0.31 7.23 2.80
CA GLY A 125 -0.68 6.83 3.79
C GLY A 125 -0.10 6.67 5.17
N GLU A 126 -0.84 5.94 6.00
CA GLU A 126 -0.48 5.76 7.40
C GLU A 126 -0.76 4.34 7.86
N THR A 127 0.13 3.83 8.69
CA THR A 127 -0.07 2.57 9.41
C THR A 127 -0.15 2.86 10.89
N ASN A 128 -1.17 2.32 11.55
CA ASN A 128 -1.24 2.29 13.00
C ASN A 128 -0.65 0.95 13.46
N ILE A 129 0.58 0.99 13.97
CA ILE A 129 1.29 -0.24 14.32
C ILE A 129 0.71 -0.94 15.54
N ARG A 130 0.00 -0.21 16.40
CA ARG A 130 -0.63 -0.79 17.59
C ARG A 130 -1.90 -1.58 17.22
N LYS A 131 -2.64 -1.10 16.21
CA LYS A 131 -3.88 -1.72 15.76
C LYS A 131 -3.66 -2.66 14.59
N GLY A 132 -2.51 -2.58 13.92
CA GLY A 132 -2.25 -3.35 12.71
C GLY A 132 -3.12 -2.93 11.54
N SER A 133 -3.51 -1.66 11.45
CA SER A 133 -4.36 -1.15 10.39
C SER A 133 -3.64 -0.11 9.54
N THR A 134 -3.95 -0.09 8.24
CA THR A 134 -3.29 0.80 7.28
C THR A 134 -4.33 1.43 6.37
N VAL A 135 -4.12 2.69 6.04
CA VAL A 135 -4.89 3.39 4.99
C VAL A 135 -3.89 3.95 4.00
N ILE A 136 -4.03 3.57 2.75
CA ILE A 136 -3.14 3.98 1.65
C ILE A 136 -3.95 4.67 0.57
N TYR A 137 -3.45 5.79 0.09
CA TYR A 137 -3.98 6.50 -1.07
C TYR A 137 -3.01 6.27 -2.24
N VAL A 138 -3.55 5.78 -3.35
CA VAL A 138 -2.76 5.42 -4.53
C VAL A 138 -3.14 6.31 -5.69
N ASP A 139 -2.14 6.85 -6.36
CA ASP A 139 -2.31 7.59 -7.60
C ASP A 139 -1.73 6.76 -8.74
N ILE A 140 -2.57 6.44 -9.72
CA ILE A 140 -2.17 5.62 -10.87
C ILE A 140 -1.95 6.52 -12.07
N ASN A 141 -0.80 6.36 -12.70
CA ASN A 141 -0.50 7.02 -13.97
C ASN A 141 -0.92 6.07 -15.09
N GLU A 142 -2.20 6.15 -15.49
CA GLU A 142 -2.76 5.22 -16.46
C GLU A 142 -2.10 5.36 -17.82
N MET A 143 -1.96 4.21 -18.50
CA MET A 143 -1.37 4.17 -19.82
C MET A 143 -2.39 4.66 -20.86
N GLU A 144 -1.89 5.35 -21.88
CA GLU A 144 -2.73 5.76 -23.01
C GLU A 144 -2.70 4.69 -24.11
N HIS A 145 -3.82 4.56 -24.79
CA HIS A 145 -3.96 3.62 -25.91
C HIS A 145 -4.47 4.31 -27.15
#